data_ef59fbf17bde7fb52bdca20cafccbe77
#
_entry.id   ef59fbf17bde7fb52bdca20cafccbe77
#
_cell.length_a   1.000
_cell.length_b   1.000
_cell.length_c   1.000
_cell.angle_alpha   90.00
_cell.angle_beta   90.00
_cell.angle_gamma   90.00
#
_symmetry.space_group_name_H-M   'P 1'
#
loop_
_entity.id
_entity.type
_entity.pdbx_description
1 polymer ?
#
loop_
_entity_poly.entity_id
_entity_poly.type
_entity_poly.pdbx_seq_one_letter_code
_entity_poly.pdbx_strand_id
1 'polypeptide(L)'
;MKKWLSLALALAVALVLAACGTSEEGGNAGEGGESIESKKITVGASNVPHAEILDEAKPLLEEKGFELDVVPFQDYVLPNQALESKELDANYFQHIPYLESQKAEHGYDFTNAGGIHIEPIGVYSQKYKNLEELPEGASIIMSNSVADHGRILSMLEAEGLITLNEDVEKTEATLEDIKENPKKLKFDTEYEASLLPQIYNNGEGDAVLINSNYAIDAGLNPLEDSIAIEDKDSPYVNVIAVRTGDEEKEGIKALVEVLRSKEIQDFILEKYEGAVVPVSE
;
A
#
# COMPACT_ATOMS: atom_id res chain seq x y z
N MET A 1 -24.18 -34.10 -62.76
CA MET A 1 -24.49 -34.84 -61.53
C MET A 1 -23.98 -34.03 -60.26
N LYS A 2 -24.32 -32.73 -60.19
CA LYS A 2 -23.90 -31.89 -59.04
C LYS A 2 -25.00 -30.93 -58.56
N LYS A 3 -26.25 -31.19 -58.83
CA LYS A 3 -27.39 -30.31 -58.49
C LYS A 3 -28.48 -30.98 -57.63
N TRP A 4 -28.26 -32.22 -57.17
CA TRP A 4 -29.26 -32.94 -56.38
C TRP A 4 -28.84 -33.19 -54.90
N LEU A 5 -27.66 -32.74 -54.46
CA LEU A 5 -27.22 -32.87 -53.08
C LEU A 5 -27.57 -31.67 -52.19
N SER A 6 -28.10 -30.60 -52.79
CA SER A 6 -28.41 -29.36 -52.03
C SER A 6 -29.86 -29.28 -51.52
N LEU A 7 -30.72 -30.26 -51.86
CA LEU A 7 -32.13 -30.24 -51.44
C LEU A 7 -32.44 -31.18 -50.26
N ALA A 8 -31.51 -32.05 -49.87
CA ALA A 8 -31.71 -32.99 -48.77
C ALA A 8 -31.27 -32.40 -47.38
N LEU A 9 -30.57 -31.29 -47.33
CA LEU A 9 -30.11 -30.68 -46.08
C LEU A 9 -31.03 -29.57 -45.53
N ALA A 10 -32.05 -29.17 -46.29
CA ALA A 10 -33.01 -28.14 -45.89
C ALA A 10 -34.28 -28.68 -45.19
N LEU A 11 -34.47 -30.02 -45.13
CA LEU A 11 -35.65 -30.64 -44.52
C LEU A 11 -35.42 -31.23 -43.12
N ALA A 12 -34.19 -31.18 -42.59
CA ALA A 12 -33.83 -31.71 -41.27
C ALA A 12 -33.84 -30.68 -40.13
N VAL A 13 -34.07 -29.40 -40.40
CA VAL A 13 -34.05 -28.31 -39.42
C VAL A 13 -35.45 -27.83 -38.99
N ALA A 14 -36.54 -28.39 -39.57
CA ALA A 14 -37.91 -27.91 -39.32
C ALA A 14 -38.72 -28.77 -38.32
N LEU A 15 -38.10 -29.70 -37.54
CA LEU A 15 -38.85 -30.64 -36.70
C LEU A 15 -38.51 -30.61 -35.21
N VAL A 16 -37.95 -29.51 -34.69
CA VAL A 16 -37.62 -29.37 -33.24
C VAL A 16 -38.36 -28.19 -32.55
N LEU A 17 -39.41 -27.64 -33.18
CA LEU A 17 -40.16 -26.49 -32.62
C LEU A 17 -41.65 -26.81 -32.47
N ALA A 18 -42.00 -27.93 -31.81
CA ALA A 18 -43.40 -28.19 -31.40
C ALA A 18 -43.44 -29.12 -30.18
N ALA A 19 -43.11 -28.61 -28.99
CA ALA A 19 -43.50 -29.19 -27.73
C ALA A 19 -43.55 -28.09 -26.64
N CYS A 20 -44.54 -27.19 -26.76
CA CYS A 20 -45.07 -26.43 -25.66
C CYS A 20 -46.54 -26.82 -25.52
N GLY A 21 -46.81 -27.75 -24.63
CA GLY A 21 -48.16 -28.11 -24.16
C GLY A 21 -48.33 -27.56 -22.75
N THR A 22 -49.27 -26.63 -22.64
CA THR A 22 -49.86 -26.11 -21.39
C THR A 22 -50.34 -27.22 -20.44
N SER A 23 -50.07 -27.06 -19.15
CA SER A 23 -50.95 -27.48 -18.06
C SER A 23 -50.70 -26.58 -16.87
N GLU A 24 -51.76 -25.93 -16.42
CA GLU A 24 -51.89 -25.15 -15.21
C GLU A 24 -51.88 -26.03 -13.94
N GLU A 25 -51.61 -25.37 -12.85
CA GLU A 25 -51.94 -25.56 -11.43
C GLU A 25 -50.90 -26.15 -10.51
N GLY A 26 -50.62 -25.34 -9.48
CA GLY A 26 -50.36 -25.82 -8.14
C GLY A 26 -49.05 -25.40 -7.53
N GLY A 27 -49.03 -24.20 -6.99
CA GLY A 27 -48.44 -23.76 -5.75
C GLY A 27 -47.18 -24.44 -5.22
N ASN A 28 -46.13 -23.72 -5.06
CA ASN A 28 -45.57 -23.34 -3.76
C ASN A 28 -44.23 -22.58 -3.96
N ALA A 29 -44.10 -21.53 -3.19
CA ALA A 29 -42.88 -20.75 -3.07
C ALA A 29 -41.67 -21.66 -2.85
N GLY A 30 -40.77 -21.71 -3.83
CA GLY A 30 -39.39 -22.08 -3.66
C GLY A 30 -38.60 -20.79 -3.62
N GLU A 31 -38.03 -20.50 -2.46
CA GLU A 31 -37.08 -19.45 -2.23
C GLU A 31 -36.06 -19.43 -3.36
N GLY A 32 -36.09 -18.35 -4.14
CA GLY A 32 -34.98 -18.00 -4.97
C GLY A 32 -33.80 -17.74 -4.04
N GLY A 33 -32.94 -18.72 -3.87
CA GLY A 33 -31.61 -18.44 -3.40
C GLY A 33 -31.00 -17.47 -4.39
N GLU A 34 -30.98 -16.19 -4.09
CA GLU A 34 -30.03 -15.28 -4.68
C GLU A 34 -28.68 -15.95 -4.40
N SER A 35 -28.04 -16.45 -5.46
CA SER A 35 -26.61 -16.71 -5.42
C SER A 35 -25.98 -15.36 -5.01
N ILE A 36 -25.54 -15.27 -3.76
CA ILE A 36 -24.73 -14.16 -3.29
C ILE A 36 -23.49 -14.25 -4.19
N GLU A 37 -23.48 -13.48 -5.29
CA GLU A 37 -22.24 -13.20 -6.01
C GLU A 37 -21.31 -12.64 -4.95
N SER A 38 -20.27 -13.37 -4.58
CA SER A 38 -19.28 -12.88 -3.64
C SER A 38 -18.73 -11.59 -4.23
N LYS A 39 -18.99 -10.47 -3.55
CA LYS A 39 -18.53 -9.17 -4.00
C LYS A 39 -17.02 -9.16 -3.79
N LYS A 40 -16.27 -9.51 -4.84
CA LYS A 40 -14.81 -9.57 -4.82
C LYS A 40 -14.24 -8.16 -4.75
N ILE A 41 -13.24 -7.98 -3.90
CA ILE A 41 -12.44 -6.76 -3.75
C ILE A 41 -10.99 -7.13 -4.04
N THR A 42 -10.38 -6.50 -5.04
CA THR A 42 -8.97 -6.72 -5.40
C THR A 42 -8.13 -5.57 -4.89
N VAL A 43 -7.17 -5.86 -4.00
CA VAL A 43 -6.33 -4.86 -3.35
C VAL A 43 -4.86 -5.11 -3.66
N GLY A 44 -4.19 -4.10 -4.23
CA GLY A 44 -2.74 -4.11 -4.40
C GLY A 44 -2.02 -3.71 -3.12
N ALA A 45 -0.99 -4.42 -2.71
CA ALA A 45 -0.30 -4.16 -1.45
C ALA A 45 1.20 -4.46 -1.52
N SER A 46 2.02 -3.79 -0.69
CA SER A 46 3.39 -4.25 -0.42
C SER A 46 3.35 -5.56 0.37
N ASN A 47 4.40 -6.39 0.25
CA ASN A 47 4.42 -7.71 0.90
C ASN A 47 4.20 -7.63 2.41
N VAL A 48 4.99 -6.80 3.10
CA VAL A 48 4.99 -6.63 4.55
C VAL A 48 4.98 -5.13 4.85
N PRO A 49 4.20 -4.67 5.81
CA PRO A 49 3.20 -5.40 6.61
C PRO A 49 1.85 -5.52 5.90
N HIS A 50 1.63 -4.82 4.80
CA HIS A 50 0.34 -4.55 4.17
C HIS A 50 -0.40 -5.81 3.72
N ALA A 51 0.25 -6.68 2.92
CA ALA A 51 -0.40 -7.92 2.46
C ALA A 51 -0.67 -8.88 3.62
N GLU A 52 0.21 -8.93 4.63
CA GLU A 52 -0.02 -9.76 5.81
C GLU A 52 -1.21 -9.29 6.65
N ILE A 53 -1.40 -7.97 6.79
CA ILE A 53 -2.57 -7.38 7.46
C ILE A 53 -3.84 -7.67 6.66
N LEU A 54 -3.79 -7.57 5.33
CA LEU A 54 -4.91 -7.93 4.46
C LEU A 54 -5.25 -9.42 4.54
N ASP A 55 -4.25 -10.29 4.62
CA ASP A 55 -4.47 -11.73 4.74
C ASP A 55 -5.17 -12.09 6.05
N GLU A 56 -4.83 -11.41 7.15
CA GLU A 56 -5.53 -11.54 8.44
C GLU A 56 -6.98 -11.01 8.36
N ALA A 57 -7.22 -9.99 7.55
CA ALA A 57 -8.55 -9.41 7.36
C ALA A 57 -9.49 -10.26 6.49
N LYS A 58 -8.98 -11.22 5.68
CA LYS A 58 -9.76 -12.05 4.76
C LYS A 58 -10.97 -12.73 5.44
N PRO A 59 -10.79 -13.52 6.52
CA PRO A 59 -11.91 -14.21 7.14
C PRO A 59 -12.99 -13.26 7.66
N LEU A 60 -12.60 -12.08 8.18
CA LEU A 60 -13.53 -11.09 8.69
C LEU A 60 -14.34 -10.43 7.55
N LEU A 61 -13.75 -10.28 6.38
CA LEU A 61 -14.44 -9.80 5.18
C LEU A 61 -15.37 -10.86 4.59
N GLU A 62 -14.98 -12.13 4.62
CA GLU A 62 -15.83 -13.25 4.20
C GLU A 62 -17.10 -13.34 5.06
N GLU A 63 -17.02 -13.12 6.37
CA GLU A 63 -18.18 -13.04 7.27
C GLU A 63 -19.14 -11.91 6.89
N LYS A 64 -18.62 -10.81 6.29
CA LYS A 64 -19.42 -9.70 5.75
C LYS A 64 -19.90 -9.93 4.32
N GLY A 65 -19.59 -11.08 3.70
CA GLY A 65 -20.01 -11.45 2.34
C GLY A 65 -19.10 -10.86 1.23
N PHE A 66 -17.85 -10.50 1.56
CA PHE A 66 -16.86 -10.03 0.61
C PHE A 66 -15.70 -11.01 0.50
N GLU A 67 -15.25 -11.27 -0.74
CA GLU A 67 -14.03 -12.01 -1.04
C GLU A 67 -12.88 -11.03 -1.27
N LEU A 68 -11.79 -11.14 -0.51
CA LEU A 68 -10.61 -10.30 -0.66
C LEU A 68 -9.52 -11.01 -1.47
N ASP A 69 -9.15 -10.42 -2.59
CA ASP A 69 -8.00 -10.81 -3.42
C ASP A 69 -6.85 -9.84 -3.23
N VAL A 70 -5.72 -10.33 -2.75
CA VAL A 70 -4.53 -9.52 -2.45
C VAL A 70 -3.50 -9.73 -3.55
N VAL A 71 -3.09 -8.64 -4.20
CA VAL A 71 -2.07 -8.63 -5.24
C VAL A 71 -0.80 -7.97 -4.70
N PRO A 72 0.28 -8.73 -4.43
CA PRO A 72 1.52 -8.18 -3.89
C PRO A 72 2.34 -7.46 -4.95
N PHE A 73 2.95 -6.33 -4.54
CA PHE A 73 3.87 -5.52 -5.33
C PHE A 73 5.20 -5.33 -4.60
N GLN A 74 6.28 -5.19 -5.36
CA GLN A 74 7.65 -5.05 -4.85
C GLN A 74 8.18 -3.61 -4.93
N ASP A 75 7.42 -2.69 -5.51
CA ASP A 75 7.77 -1.29 -5.72
C ASP A 75 6.59 -0.36 -5.40
N TYR A 76 6.84 0.95 -5.41
CA TYR A 76 5.83 1.95 -5.09
C TYR A 76 5.15 2.59 -6.32
N VAL A 77 5.55 2.21 -7.54
CA VAL A 77 5.03 2.80 -8.80
C VAL A 77 3.85 2.00 -9.33
N LEU A 78 4.02 0.68 -9.44
CA LEU A 78 3.04 -0.21 -10.07
C LEU A 78 1.68 -0.24 -9.37
N PRO A 79 1.55 -0.18 -8.02
CA PRO A 79 0.23 -0.23 -7.38
C PRO A 79 -0.70 0.92 -7.79
N ASN A 80 -0.17 2.14 -7.98
CA ASN A 80 -0.97 3.28 -8.44
C ASN A 80 -1.33 3.16 -9.92
N GLN A 81 -0.43 2.65 -10.76
CA GLN A 81 -0.73 2.38 -12.17
C GLN A 81 -1.82 1.31 -12.33
N ALA A 82 -1.77 0.24 -11.53
CA ALA A 82 -2.77 -0.82 -11.53
C ALA A 82 -4.14 -0.33 -11.00
N LEU A 83 -4.15 0.59 -10.01
CA LEU A 83 -5.36 1.23 -9.54
C LEU A 83 -5.98 2.13 -10.64
N GLU A 84 -5.17 2.93 -11.33
CA GLU A 84 -5.62 3.81 -12.43
C GLU A 84 -6.17 3.00 -13.60
N SER A 85 -5.50 1.89 -13.98
CA SER A 85 -5.94 1.01 -15.06
C SER A 85 -7.15 0.14 -14.71
N LYS A 86 -7.66 0.22 -13.47
CA LYS A 86 -8.80 -0.56 -12.94
C LYS A 86 -8.53 -2.06 -12.82
N GLU A 87 -7.26 -2.45 -12.72
CA GLU A 87 -6.87 -3.81 -12.37
C GLU A 87 -7.07 -4.08 -10.87
N LEU A 88 -7.06 -3.02 -10.05
CA LEU A 88 -7.33 -3.04 -8.62
C LEU A 88 -8.58 -2.22 -8.28
N ASP A 89 -9.26 -2.59 -7.21
CA ASP A 89 -10.32 -1.77 -6.59
C ASP A 89 -9.75 -0.76 -5.60
N ALA A 90 -8.67 -1.13 -4.91
CA ALA A 90 -7.94 -0.30 -3.96
C ALA A 90 -6.45 -0.66 -3.97
N ASN A 91 -5.61 0.21 -3.40
CA ASN A 91 -4.28 -0.18 -2.98
C ASN A 91 -4.01 0.20 -1.52
N TYR A 92 -3.09 -0.55 -0.91
CA TYR A 92 -2.64 -0.40 0.46
C TYR A 92 -1.13 -0.61 0.53
N PHE A 93 -0.36 0.49 0.42
CA PHE A 93 1.11 0.47 0.38
C PHE A 93 1.72 1.84 0.67
N GLN A 94 0.91 2.90 0.62
CA GLN A 94 1.36 4.29 0.57
C GLN A 94 0.80 5.12 1.73
N HIS A 95 1.58 6.08 2.18
CA HIS A 95 1.16 7.08 3.15
C HIS A 95 0.58 8.33 2.48
N ILE A 96 -0.12 9.17 3.26
CA ILE A 96 -0.81 10.35 2.76
C ILE A 96 0.08 11.27 1.92
N PRO A 97 1.29 11.71 2.36
CA PRO A 97 2.12 12.59 1.56
C PRO A 97 2.54 11.98 0.20
N TYR A 98 2.79 10.65 0.15
CA TYR A 98 3.10 9.99 -1.11
C TYR A 98 1.88 9.96 -2.04
N LEU A 99 0.69 9.63 -1.54
CA LEU A 99 -0.54 9.67 -2.33
C LEU A 99 -0.76 11.05 -2.96
N GLU A 100 -0.63 12.12 -2.16
CA GLU A 100 -0.82 13.49 -2.67
C GLU A 100 0.26 13.89 -3.70
N SER A 101 1.51 13.50 -3.48
CA SER A 101 2.60 13.70 -4.45
C SER A 101 2.30 12.99 -5.78
N GLN A 102 1.86 11.73 -5.74
CA GLN A 102 1.53 10.94 -6.92
C GLN A 102 0.32 11.51 -7.69
N LYS A 103 -0.69 12.01 -6.98
CA LYS A 103 -1.83 12.73 -7.58
C LYS A 103 -1.36 14.00 -8.30
N ALA A 104 -0.46 14.77 -7.69
CA ALA A 104 0.06 16.00 -8.26
C ALA A 104 0.95 15.73 -9.50
N GLU A 105 1.80 14.73 -9.45
CA GLU A 105 2.78 14.42 -10.49
C GLU A 105 2.14 13.74 -11.71
N HIS A 106 1.25 12.76 -11.48
CA HIS A 106 0.69 11.92 -12.54
C HIS A 106 -0.75 12.26 -12.91
N GLY A 107 -1.41 13.15 -12.14
CA GLY A 107 -2.79 13.54 -12.38
C GLY A 107 -3.80 12.45 -12.01
N TYR A 108 -3.44 11.53 -11.12
CA TYR A 108 -4.35 10.49 -10.65
C TYR A 108 -5.55 11.08 -9.89
N ASP A 109 -6.75 10.60 -10.21
CA ASP A 109 -7.98 10.96 -9.51
C ASP A 109 -8.27 9.93 -8.41
N PHE A 110 -7.43 9.96 -7.37
CA PHE A 110 -7.51 9.07 -6.22
C PHE A 110 -7.94 9.81 -4.96
N THR A 111 -8.53 9.05 -4.04
CA THR A 111 -8.88 9.54 -2.71
C THR A 111 -8.46 8.54 -1.63
N ASN A 112 -8.22 9.07 -0.43
CA ASN A 112 -7.97 8.31 0.79
C ASN A 112 -9.32 7.82 1.36
N ALA A 113 -9.58 6.51 1.31
CA ALA A 113 -10.77 5.89 1.88
C ALA A 113 -10.64 5.66 3.39
N GLY A 114 -9.41 5.61 3.93
CA GLY A 114 -9.17 5.48 5.37
C GLY A 114 -7.72 5.21 5.72
N GLY A 115 -7.22 5.85 6.79
CA GLY A 115 -5.92 5.59 7.38
C GLY A 115 -5.94 4.32 8.23
N ILE A 116 -4.86 3.54 8.21
CA ILE A 116 -4.81 2.23 8.87
C ILE A 116 -3.68 2.16 9.89
N HIS A 117 -2.45 2.53 9.51
CA HIS A 117 -1.29 2.45 10.39
C HIS A 117 -0.20 3.45 10.00
N ILE A 118 0.79 3.60 10.87
CA ILE A 118 2.03 4.34 10.63
C ILE A 118 3.20 3.37 10.63
N GLU A 119 4.16 3.60 9.75
CA GLU A 119 5.44 2.90 9.69
C GLU A 119 6.57 3.91 9.91
N PRO A 120 7.09 4.06 11.13
CA PRO A 120 8.22 4.95 11.38
C PRO A 120 9.43 4.56 10.55
N ILE A 121 9.99 5.50 9.78
CA ILE A 121 11.20 5.24 8.99
C ILE A 121 12.42 5.11 9.87
N GLY A 122 13.32 4.16 9.57
CA GLY A 122 14.54 3.91 10.33
C GLY A 122 15.81 4.38 9.63
N VAL A 123 16.81 4.77 10.42
CA VAL A 123 18.19 5.00 9.98
C VAL A 123 19.05 3.80 10.38
N TYR A 124 19.74 3.23 9.43
CA TYR A 124 20.54 2.02 9.63
C TYR A 124 22.02 2.29 9.31
N SER A 125 22.92 1.75 10.10
CA SER A 125 24.36 1.83 9.88
C SER A 125 25.07 0.56 10.29
N GLN A 126 25.97 0.09 9.47
CA GLN A 126 26.89 -0.99 9.84
C GLN A 126 28.17 -0.48 10.51
N LYS A 127 28.35 0.85 10.59
CA LYS A 127 29.59 1.49 11.02
C LYS A 127 29.42 2.21 12.38
N TYR A 128 28.25 2.78 12.62
CA TYR A 128 27.95 3.65 13.76
C TYR A 128 26.75 3.14 14.54
N LYS A 129 26.68 3.45 15.83
CA LYS A 129 25.62 2.97 16.73
C LYS A 129 24.55 4.01 17.03
N ASN A 130 24.80 5.25 16.70
CA ASN A 130 23.87 6.37 16.86
C ASN A 130 24.27 7.50 15.90
N LEU A 131 23.37 8.45 15.70
CA LEU A 131 23.57 9.58 14.77
C LEU A 131 24.68 10.55 15.23
N GLU A 132 24.95 10.64 16.53
CA GLU A 132 26.01 11.52 17.07
C GLU A 132 27.40 11.06 16.62
N GLU A 133 27.61 9.75 16.42
CA GLU A 133 28.89 9.17 16.00
C GLU A 133 29.20 9.42 14.51
N LEU A 134 28.24 9.87 13.72
CA LEU A 134 28.46 10.19 12.30
C LEU A 134 29.56 11.26 12.15
N PRO A 135 30.61 11.02 11.34
CA PRO A 135 31.70 11.97 11.15
C PRO A 135 31.28 13.17 10.28
N GLU A 136 32.11 14.22 10.31
CA GLU A 136 31.99 15.32 9.32
C GLU A 136 32.11 14.74 7.90
N GLY A 137 31.17 15.11 7.03
CA GLY A 137 31.10 14.65 5.64
C GLY A 137 30.55 13.24 5.47
N ALA A 138 29.88 12.68 6.51
CA ALA A 138 29.21 11.38 6.43
C ALA A 138 28.25 11.31 5.24
N SER A 139 28.22 10.15 4.57
CA SER A 139 27.33 9.85 3.46
C SER A 139 26.01 9.28 3.99
N ILE A 140 24.92 9.99 3.74
CA ILE A 140 23.55 9.61 4.09
C ILE A 140 22.84 9.19 2.81
N ILE A 141 22.45 7.93 2.70
CA ILE A 141 21.73 7.40 1.55
C ILE A 141 20.25 7.31 1.91
N MET A 142 19.39 7.84 1.05
CA MET A 142 17.94 7.83 1.20
C MET A 142 17.27 7.65 -0.15
N SER A 143 15.97 7.35 -0.17
CA SER A 143 15.26 7.12 -1.42
C SER A 143 15.13 8.39 -2.27
N ASN A 144 14.90 8.20 -3.58
CA ASN A 144 14.54 9.26 -4.51
C ASN A 144 13.10 9.76 -4.34
N SER A 145 12.33 9.16 -3.43
CA SER A 145 10.97 9.60 -3.10
C SER A 145 10.98 10.91 -2.32
N VAL A 146 10.73 12.02 -3.00
CA VAL A 146 10.68 13.35 -2.39
C VAL A 146 9.62 13.42 -1.27
N ALA A 147 8.56 12.62 -1.37
CA ALA A 147 7.52 12.53 -0.35
C ALA A 147 8.02 12.03 1.02
N ASP A 148 9.18 11.34 1.07
CA ASP A 148 9.83 10.91 2.30
C ASP A 148 10.86 11.92 2.83
N HIS A 149 11.31 12.87 2.00
CA HIS A 149 12.38 13.80 2.39
C HIS A 149 11.98 14.61 3.63
N GLY A 150 10.74 15.11 3.68
CA GLY A 150 10.26 15.93 4.78
C GLY A 150 10.40 15.25 6.14
N ARG A 151 9.96 13.99 6.30
CA ARG A 151 10.08 13.26 7.56
C ARG A 151 11.51 12.92 7.94
N ILE A 152 12.33 12.57 6.94
CA ILE A 152 13.75 12.29 7.13
C ILE A 152 14.49 13.53 7.65
N LEU A 153 14.31 14.66 6.97
CA LEU A 153 14.96 15.90 7.34
C LEU A 153 14.48 16.43 8.69
N SER A 154 13.18 16.28 8.99
CA SER A 154 12.62 16.61 10.31
C SER A 154 13.22 15.77 11.44
N MET A 155 13.43 14.47 11.22
CA MET A 155 14.10 13.60 12.17
C MET A 155 15.56 14.03 12.37
N LEU A 156 16.33 14.31 11.31
CA LEU A 156 17.71 14.77 11.41
C LEU A 156 17.81 16.15 12.09
N GLU A 157 16.82 17.03 11.90
CA GLU A 157 16.73 18.30 12.62
C GLU A 157 16.46 18.09 14.12
N ALA A 158 15.52 17.19 14.48
CA ALA A 158 15.21 16.87 15.85
C ALA A 158 16.43 16.32 16.61
N GLU A 159 17.29 15.59 15.90
CA GLU A 159 18.56 15.07 16.40
C GLU A 159 19.72 16.10 16.37
N GLY A 160 19.43 17.33 15.93
CA GLY A 160 20.40 18.43 15.90
C GLY A 160 21.50 18.31 14.86
N LEU A 161 21.33 17.46 13.85
CA LEU A 161 22.31 17.24 12.78
C LEU A 161 22.23 18.28 11.68
N ILE A 162 21.05 18.83 11.44
CA ILE A 162 20.78 19.91 10.47
C ILE A 162 19.81 20.92 11.07
N THR A 163 19.62 22.05 10.39
CA THR A 163 18.53 22.98 10.65
C THR A 163 17.81 23.26 9.34
N LEU A 164 16.48 23.23 9.34
CA LEU A 164 15.65 23.57 8.18
C LEU A 164 15.27 25.06 8.17
N ASN A 165 14.85 25.54 7.03
CA ASN A 165 14.24 26.86 6.90
C ASN A 165 12.92 26.91 7.70
N GLU A 166 12.72 27.97 8.49
CA GLU A 166 11.58 28.12 9.41
C GLU A 166 10.23 28.30 8.67
N ASP A 167 10.27 28.74 7.41
CA ASP A 167 9.09 29.05 6.61
C ASP A 167 8.56 27.83 5.80
N VAL A 168 9.20 26.65 5.92
CA VAL A 168 8.83 25.43 5.17
C VAL A 168 8.01 24.49 6.05
N GLU A 169 6.88 24.02 5.50
CA GLU A 169 6.12 22.95 6.12
C GLU A 169 6.97 21.67 6.14
N LYS A 170 7.13 21.06 7.32
CA LYS A 170 8.06 19.93 7.52
C LYS A 170 7.80 18.74 6.60
N THR A 171 6.53 18.47 6.27
CA THR A 171 6.15 17.41 5.34
C THR A 171 6.52 17.67 3.88
N GLU A 172 6.80 18.93 3.53
CA GLU A 172 7.16 19.38 2.18
C GLU A 172 8.66 19.72 2.06
N ALA A 173 9.41 19.64 3.17
CA ALA A 173 10.83 19.99 3.18
C ALA A 173 11.65 19.08 2.24
N THR A 174 12.55 19.70 1.51
CA THR A 174 13.50 19.07 0.58
C THR A 174 14.94 19.37 1.00
N LEU A 175 15.91 18.77 0.34
CA LEU A 175 17.34 19.04 0.59
C LEU A 175 17.72 20.52 0.36
N GLU A 176 16.97 21.24 -0.46
CA GLU A 176 17.19 22.67 -0.72
C GLU A 176 16.79 23.54 0.48
N ASP A 177 16.00 22.99 1.40
CA ASP A 177 15.51 23.69 2.59
C ASP A 177 16.44 23.55 3.80
N ILE A 178 17.58 22.86 3.65
CA ILE A 178 18.59 22.76 4.70
C ILE A 178 19.30 24.10 4.86
N LYS A 179 19.03 24.80 5.96
CA LYS A 179 19.64 26.09 6.31
C LYS A 179 21.05 25.92 6.88
N GLU A 180 21.24 24.94 7.76
CA GLU A 180 22.52 24.61 8.36
C GLU A 180 22.80 23.12 8.34
N ASN A 181 24.03 22.75 8.03
CA ASN A 181 24.53 21.37 8.02
C ASN A 181 25.94 21.35 8.65
N PRO A 182 26.02 21.45 9.99
CA PRO A 182 27.30 21.59 10.71
C PRO A 182 28.29 20.45 10.45
N LYS A 183 27.77 19.22 10.32
CA LYS A 183 28.60 18.03 10.01
C LYS A 183 28.89 17.88 8.53
N LYS A 184 28.39 18.76 7.66
CA LYS A 184 28.55 18.67 6.20
C LYS A 184 28.12 17.31 5.64
N LEU A 185 27.04 16.77 6.16
CA LEU A 185 26.43 15.50 5.71
C LEU A 185 26.21 15.58 4.19
N LYS A 186 26.48 14.50 3.52
CA LYS A 186 26.28 14.36 2.08
C LYS A 186 25.11 13.45 1.83
N PHE A 187 24.08 13.97 1.18
CA PHE A 187 22.87 13.22 0.87
C PHE A 187 22.97 12.62 -0.53
N ASP A 188 22.67 11.34 -0.63
CA ASP A 188 22.55 10.60 -1.89
C ASP A 188 21.13 10.08 -2.01
N THR A 189 20.42 10.53 -3.05
CA THR A 189 18.98 10.27 -3.28
C THR A 189 18.73 9.64 -4.66
N GLU A 190 19.72 8.93 -5.22
CA GLU A 190 19.62 8.38 -6.57
C GLU A 190 18.96 6.99 -6.63
N TYR A 191 18.60 6.43 -5.48
CA TYR A 191 18.11 5.06 -5.37
C TYR A 191 16.60 4.98 -5.13
N GLU A 192 15.96 3.99 -5.73
CA GLU A 192 14.61 3.60 -5.34
C GLU A 192 14.59 2.99 -3.94
N ALA A 193 13.51 3.21 -3.18
CA ALA A 193 13.39 2.75 -1.81
C ALA A 193 13.60 1.23 -1.65
N SER A 194 13.15 0.43 -2.63
CA SER A 194 13.32 -1.03 -2.67
C SER A 194 14.77 -1.51 -2.71
N LEU A 195 15.71 -0.66 -3.13
CA LEU A 195 17.14 -0.99 -3.21
C LEU A 195 17.90 -0.71 -1.91
N LEU A 196 17.36 0.12 -1.03
CA LEU A 196 18.06 0.59 0.18
C LEU A 196 18.48 -0.53 1.14
N PRO A 197 17.71 -1.60 1.38
CA PRO A 197 18.17 -2.73 2.18
C PRO A 197 19.41 -3.41 1.61
N GLN A 198 19.50 -3.54 0.28
CA GLN A 198 20.67 -4.13 -0.36
C GLN A 198 21.91 -3.21 -0.24
N ILE A 199 21.73 -1.90 -0.41
CA ILE A 199 22.77 -0.89 -0.22
C ILE A 199 23.31 -0.95 1.21
N TYR A 200 22.43 -1.01 2.21
CA TYR A 200 22.82 -1.22 3.60
C TYR A 200 23.60 -2.51 3.80
N ASN A 201 23.12 -3.64 3.26
CA ASN A 201 23.78 -4.94 3.36
C ASN A 201 25.17 -4.96 2.70
N ASN A 202 25.38 -4.17 1.64
CA ASN A 202 26.68 -3.98 1.00
C ASN A 202 27.64 -3.11 1.82
N GLY A 203 27.18 -2.46 2.90
CA GLY A 203 27.98 -1.54 3.73
C GLY A 203 28.25 -0.20 3.03
N GLU A 204 27.40 0.18 2.06
CA GLU A 204 27.49 1.45 1.35
C GLU A 204 26.98 2.60 2.23
N GLY A 205 27.51 3.80 2.02
CA GLY A 205 27.20 4.96 2.85
C GLY A 205 27.69 4.84 4.30
N ASP A 206 27.43 5.86 5.10
CA ASP A 206 27.66 5.86 6.54
C ASP A 206 26.35 5.62 7.31
N ALA A 207 25.25 6.04 6.73
CA ALA A 207 23.89 5.70 7.17
C ALA A 207 22.97 5.56 5.97
N VAL A 208 21.98 4.66 6.07
CA VAL A 208 20.96 4.41 5.05
C VAL A 208 19.59 4.54 5.71
N LEU A 209 18.72 5.35 5.13
CA LEU A 209 17.34 5.50 5.62
C LEU A 209 16.42 4.56 4.85
N ILE A 210 15.83 3.60 5.55
CA ILE A 210 15.04 2.53 4.96
C ILE A 210 13.62 2.60 5.48
N ASN A 211 12.64 2.63 4.55
CA ASN A 211 11.22 2.52 4.88
C ASN A 211 10.95 1.18 5.60
N SER A 212 10.14 1.21 6.66
CA SER A 212 9.97 0.05 7.55
C SER A 212 9.46 -1.20 6.84
N ASN A 213 8.58 -1.07 5.85
CA ASN A 213 8.14 -2.22 5.07
C ASN A 213 9.31 -2.93 4.36
N TYR A 214 10.24 -2.20 3.75
CA TYR A 214 11.42 -2.79 3.12
C TYR A 214 12.45 -3.29 4.12
N ALA A 215 12.57 -2.64 5.28
CA ALA A 215 13.44 -3.11 6.35
C ALA A 215 12.95 -4.47 6.88
N ILE A 216 11.67 -4.58 7.19
CA ILE A 216 11.04 -5.81 7.70
C ILE A 216 11.11 -6.93 6.64
N ASP A 217 10.80 -6.64 5.38
CA ASP A 217 10.88 -7.61 4.27
C ASP A 217 12.32 -8.14 4.07
N ALA A 218 13.32 -7.30 4.35
CA ALA A 218 14.73 -7.68 4.33
C ALA A 218 15.22 -8.38 5.62
N GLY A 219 14.35 -8.59 6.61
CA GLY A 219 14.66 -9.26 7.88
C GLY A 219 15.31 -8.37 8.93
N LEU A 220 15.25 -7.04 8.76
CA LEU A 220 15.69 -6.07 9.77
C LEU A 220 14.52 -5.78 10.74
N ASN A 221 14.84 -5.64 12.02
CA ASN A 221 13.90 -5.12 13.01
C ASN A 221 14.07 -3.59 13.13
N PRO A 222 13.10 -2.77 12.70
CA PRO A 222 13.23 -1.31 12.77
C PRO A 222 13.52 -0.76 14.17
N LEU A 223 13.08 -1.44 15.24
CA LEU A 223 13.27 -1.00 16.62
C LEU A 223 14.63 -1.40 17.21
N GLU A 224 15.22 -2.49 16.73
CA GLU A 224 16.44 -3.06 17.29
C GLU A 224 17.69 -2.79 16.42
N ASP A 225 17.52 -2.81 15.08
CA ASP A 225 18.63 -2.70 14.14
C ASP A 225 18.88 -1.26 13.67
N SER A 226 17.91 -0.34 13.86
CA SER A 226 18.12 1.07 13.51
C SER A 226 18.97 1.79 14.56
N ILE A 227 19.74 2.78 14.13
CA ILE A 227 20.50 3.70 15.00
C ILE A 227 19.69 4.94 15.36
N ALA A 228 18.59 5.17 14.67
CA ALA A 228 17.54 6.15 14.97
C ALA A 228 16.28 5.74 14.23
N ILE A 229 15.12 6.11 14.78
CA ILE A 229 13.81 5.85 14.19
C ILE A 229 12.90 7.06 14.35
N GLU A 230 12.06 7.31 13.36
CA GLU A 230 11.07 8.38 13.37
C GLU A 230 10.09 8.23 14.55
N ASP A 231 9.57 9.35 15.07
CA ASP A 231 8.51 9.33 16.08
C ASP A 231 7.22 8.75 15.48
N LYS A 232 6.54 7.93 16.29
CA LYS A 232 5.27 7.31 15.91
C LYS A 232 4.08 8.29 15.83
N ASP A 233 4.21 9.50 16.36
CA ASP A 233 3.24 10.60 16.19
C ASP A 233 3.53 11.34 14.87
N SER A 234 3.39 10.64 13.75
CA SER A 234 3.77 11.09 12.42
C SER A 234 2.53 11.28 11.51
N PRO A 235 2.50 12.30 10.63
CA PRO A 235 1.43 12.47 9.64
C PRO A 235 1.51 11.45 8.48
N TYR A 236 2.52 10.60 8.45
CA TYR A 236 2.76 9.62 7.38
C TYR A 236 1.94 8.34 7.58
N VAL A 237 0.61 8.53 7.72
CA VAL A 237 -0.35 7.44 7.88
C VAL A 237 -0.51 6.69 6.56
N ASN A 238 -0.32 5.37 6.59
CA ASN A 238 -0.61 4.46 5.49
C ASN A 238 -2.12 4.29 5.32
N VAL A 239 -2.58 4.36 4.07
CA VAL A 239 -4.00 4.49 3.72
C VAL A 239 -4.47 3.43 2.73
N ILE A 240 -5.76 3.17 2.75
CA ILE A 240 -6.47 2.56 1.63
C ILE A 240 -6.76 3.67 0.61
N ALA A 241 -6.09 3.62 -0.53
CA ALA A 241 -6.35 4.53 -1.64
C ALA A 241 -7.24 3.87 -2.69
N VAL A 242 -8.20 4.64 -3.20
CA VAL A 242 -9.16 4.22 -4.23
C VAL A 242 -9.30 5.33 -5.28
N ARG A 243 -9.91 5.02 -6.43
CA ARG A 243 -10.35 6.07 -7.36
C ARG A 243 -11.45 6.91 -6.71
N THR A 244 -11.45 8.22 -6.95
CA THR A 244 -12.46 9.13 -6.40
C THR A 244 -13.87 8.68 -6.77
N GLY A 245 -14.73 8.57 -5.77
CA GLY A 245 -16.10 8.03 -5.85
C GLY A 245 -16.22 6.55 -5.52
N ASP A 246 -15.13 5.79 -5.50
CA ASP A 246 -15.13 4.37 -5.13
C ASP A 246 -15.10 4.18 -3.58
N GLU A 247 -14.74 5.21 -2.81
CA GLU A 247 -14.74 5.19 -1.34
C GLU A 247 -16.13 4.92 -0.74
N GLU A 248 -17.18 5.22 -1.51
CA GLU A 248 -18.58 5.00 -1.11
C GLU A 248 -19.07 3.56 -1.32
N LYS A 249 -18.32 2.72 -2.06
CA LYS A 249 -18.67 1.32 -2.31
C LYS A 249 -18.72 0.53 -1.02
N GLU A 250 -19.73 -0.33 -0.89
CA GLU A 250 -19.94 -1.17 0.32
C GLU A 250 -18.71 -2.02 0.66
N GLY A 251 -18.05 -2.60 -0.35
CA GLY A 251 -16.84 -3.40 -0.16
C GLY A 251 -15.67 -2.60 0.39
N ILE A 252 -15.46 -1.37 -0.11
CA ILE A 252 -14.37 -0.49 0.38
C ILE A 252 -14.65 -0.04 1.82
N LYS A 253 -15.89 0.31 2.14
CA LYS A 253 -16.28 0.64 3.52
C LYS A 253 -16.09 -0.54 4.47
N ALA A 254 -16.48 -1.75 4.03
CA ALA A 254 -16.26 -2.97 4.81
C ALA A 254 -14.77 -3.26 5.01
N LEU A 255 -13.94 -3.06 3.97
CA LEU A 255 -12.48 -3.23 4.05
C LEU A 255 -11.88 -2.30 5.10
N VAL A 256 -12.16 -1.00 5.03
CA VAL A 256 -11.65 -0.01 6.00
C VAL A 256 -12.15 -0.30 7.42
N GLU A 257 -13.44 -0.64 7.59
CA GLU A 257 -14.01 -1.02 8.88
C GLU A 257 -13.30 -2.23 9.50
N VAL A 258 -13.05 -3.28 8.70
CA VAL A 258 -12.36 -4.49 9.16
C VAL A 258 -10.90 -4.17 9.51
N LEU A 259 -10.17 -3.44 8.66
CA LEU A 259 -8.78 -3.09 8.91
C LEU A 259 -8.60 -2.22 10.17
N ARG A 260 -9.61 -1.44 10.54
CA ARG A 260 -9.65 -0.64 11.78
C ARG A 260 -10.27 -1.37 12.96
N SER A 261 -10.72 -2.62 12.79
CA SER A 261 -11.29 -3.41 13.88
C SER A 261 -10.24 -3.66 14.98
N LYS A 262 -10.74 -3.86 16.20
CA LYS A 262 -9.85 -4.19 17.32
C LYS A 262 -9.01 -5.44 17.05
N GLU A 263 -9.57 -6.43 16.37
CA GLU A 263 -8.89 -7.68 16.05
C GLU A 263 -7.67 -7.45 15.16
N ILE A 264 -7.80 -6.67 14.09
CA ILE A 264 -6.68 -6.32 13.22
C ILE A 264 -5.68 -5.38 13.91
N GLN A 265 -6.15 -4.43 14.71
CA GLN A 265 -5.25 -3.57 15.50
C GLN A 265 -4.41 -4.38 16.50
N ASP A 266 -5.04 -5.31 17.23
CA ASP A 266 -4.34 -6.20 18.14
C ASP A 266 -3.31 -7.08 17.39
N PHE A 267 -3.67 -7.62 16.23
CA PHE A 267 -2.74 -8.36 15.37
C PHE A 267 -1.52 -7.53 14.97
N ILE A 268 -1.73 -6.28 14.53
CA ILE A 268 -0.63 -5.36 14.16
C ILE A 268 0.30 -5.14 15.34
N LEU A 269 -0.27 -4.84 16.53
CA LEU A 269 0.52 -4.57 17.75
C LEU A 269 1.30 -5.81 18.20
N GLU A 270 0.69 -6.99 18.14
CA GLU A 270 1.31 -8.24 18.56
C GLU A 270 2.41 -8.68 17.59
N LYS A 271 2.14 -8.57 16.27
CA LYS A 271 3.05 -9.09 15.25
C LYS A 271 4.28 -8.20 15.04
N TYR A 272 4.09 -6.88 15.05
CA TYR A 272 5.16 -5.92 14.72
C TYR A 272 5.74 -5.19 15.93
N GLU A 273 5.23 -5.46 17.14
CA GLU A 273 5.81 -5.00 18.44
C GLU A 273 6.05 -3.47 18.50
N GLY A 274 5.38 -2.68 17.66
CA GLY A 274 5.52 -1.22 17.57
C GLY A 274 6.39 -0.71 16.42
N ALA A 275 6.97 -1.59 15.59
CA ALA A 275 7.56 -1.21 14.31
C ALA A 275 6.49 -0.77 13.29
N VAL A 276 5.26 -1.23 13.49
CA VAL A 276 4.05 -0.80 12.78
C VAL A 276 3.03 -0.40 13.84
N VAL A 277 2.45 0.79 13.72
CA VAL A 277 1.58 1.38 14.74
C VAL A 277 0.19 1.62 14.17
N PRO A 278 -0.86 0.90 14.61
CA PRO A 278 -2.22 1.13 14.10
C PRO A 278 -2.72 2.52 14.49
N VAL A 279 -3.51 3.15 13.59
CA VAL A 279 -4.21 4.39 13.89
C VAL A 279 -5.68 4.13 14.12
N SER A 280 -6.25 4.81 15.11
CA SER A 280 -7.63 4.59 15.55
C SER A 280 -8.65 5.47 14.85
N GLU A 281 -8.24 6.50 14.10
CA GLU A 281 -9.15 7.35 13.28
C GLU A 281 -8.38 8.10 12.17
#